data_0e013f5ed8e79a84ca16a7a4182e76b4
#
_entry.id   0e013f5ed8e79a84ca16a7a4182e76b4
#
_cell.length_a   1.000
_cell.length_b   1.000
_cell.length_c   1.000
_cell.angle_alpha   90.00
_cell.angle_beta   90.00
_cell.angle_gamma   90.00
#
_symmetry.space_group_name_H-M   'P 1'
#
loop_
_entity.id
_entity.type
_entity.pdbx_description
1 polymer ?
#
loop_
_entity_poly.entity_id
_entity_poly.type
_entity_poly.pdbx_seq_one_letter_code
_entity_poly.pdbx_strand_id
1 'polypeptide(L)'
;MPRLIMHVDLDAFYAAVEQRDHPEWRGRPLVVGAAPGQRGVVATCSYEARRFGVHSAMPMAQAVRRLPPQTVYVRPRMSHYAEVSRQIMAVLADISPLVERVSNDDAYLDVSGLTALI
;
A
#
# COMPACT_ATOMS: atom_id res chain seq x y z
N MET A 1 -27.28 16.61 -13.17
CA MET A 1 -25.88 16.27 -13.53
C MET A 1 -25.53 14.94 -12.92
N PRO A 2 -24.98 14.01 -13.68
CA PRO A 2 -24.52 12.76 -13.09
C PRO A 2 -23.37 13.01 -12.10
N ARG A 3 -23.39 12.25 -11.01
CA ARG A 3 -22.35 12.32 -9.98
C ARG A 3 -21.17 11.45 -10.41
N LEU A 4 -19.97 12.01 -10.35
CA LEU A 4 -18.76 11.28 -10.69
C LEU A 4 -17.99 11.00 -9.41
N ILE A 5 -17.75 9.72 -9.16
CA ILE A 5 -17.00 9.25 -8.00
C ILE A 5 -15.71 8.60 -8.48
N MET A 6 -14.59 9.07 -7.95
CA MET A 6 -13.28 8.47 -8.20
C MET A 6 -12.89 7.61 -7.00
N HIS A 7 -12.50 6.37 -7.25
CA HIS A 7 -11.88 5.51 -6.24
C HIS A 7 -10.37 5.59 -6.41
N VAL A 8 -9.69 6.00 -5.35
CA VAL A 8 -8.23 6.04 -5.30
C VAL A 8 -7.75 4.90 -4.42
N ASP A 9 -6.92 4.03 -5.00
CA ASP A 9 -6.34 2.88 -4.32
C ASP A 9 -4.82 2.96 -4.43
N LEU A 10 -4.14 3.02 -3.29
CA LEU A 10 -2.68 3.15 -3.23
C LEU A 10 -2.08 1.74 -3.26
N ASP A 11 -1.65 1.33 -4.43
CA ASP A 11 -1.14 -0.02 -4.64
C ASP A 11 0.16 -0.28 -3.88
N ALA A 12 0.26 -1.46 -3.25
CA ALA A 12 1.40 -1.88 -2.44
C ALA A 12 1.79 -0.82 -1.39
N PHE A 13 0.82 -0.17 -0.77
CA PHE A 13 1.04 1.03 0.03
C PHE A 13 2.06 0.84 1.15
N TYR A 14 1.88 -0.17 2.00
CA TYR A 14 2.79 -0.36 3.14
C TYR A 14 4.22 -0.64 2.67
N ALA A 15 4.37 -1.47 1.64
CA ALA A 15 5.68 -1.76 1.08
C ALA A 15 6.32 -0.51 0.46
N ALA A 16 5.53 0.32 -0.21
CA ALA A 16 6.01 1.57 -0.79
C ALA A 16 6.48 2.55 0.28
N VAL A 17 5.75 2.65 1.41
CA VAL A 17 6.15 3.49 2.54
C VAL A 17 7.50 3.03 3.09
N GLU A 18 7.69 1.73 3.26
CA GLU A 18 8.94 1.19 3.76
C GLU A 18 10.10 1.46 2.82
N GLN A 19 9.91 1.31 1.52
CA GLN A 19 10.95 1.60 0.52
C GLN A 19 11.26 3.09 0.42
N ARG A 20 10.29 3.95 0.67
CA ARG A 20 10.51 5.40 0.73
C ARG A 20 11.36 5.78 1.93
N ASP A 21 11.05 5.20 3.09
CA ASP A 21 11.73 5.50 4.34
C ASP A 21 13.13 4.88 4.41
N HIS A 22 13.34 3.81 3.65
CA HIS A 22 14.61 3.07 3.61
C HIS A 22 15.06 2.91 2.16
N PRO A 23 15.70 3.95 1.56
CA PRO A 23 16.08 3.90 0.14
C PRO A 23 16.97 2.73 -0.24
N GLU A 24 17.72 2.17 0.73
CA GLU A 24 18.56 0.98 0.51
C GLU A 24 17.75 -0.28 0.20
N TRP A 25 16.46 -0.28 0.47
CA TRP A 25 15.56 -1.40 0.16
C TRP A 25 14.90 -1.29 -1.20
N ARG A 26 15.09 -0.19 -1.90
CA ARG A 26 14.54 -0.01 -3.25
C ARG A 26 15.16 -1.01 -4.21
N GLY A 27 14.32 -1.59 -5.07
CA GLY A 27 14.75 -2.60 -6.03
C GLY A 27 14.87 -4.00 -5.46
N ARG A 28 14.77 -4.15 -4.14
CA ARG A 28 14.79 -5.46 -3.48
C ARG A 28 13.37 -5.94 -3.24
N PRO A 29 13.11 -7.25 -3.32
CA PRO A 29 11.82 -7.77 -2.86
C PRO A 29 11.62 -7.40 -1.38
N LEU A 30 10.42 -6.89 -1.05
CA LEU A 30 10.08 -6.47 0.30
C LEU A 30 8.71 -7.00 0.66
N VAL A 31 8.60 -7.60 1.83
CA VAL A 31 7.36 -8.17 2.34
C VAL A 31 7.07 -7.56 3.70
N VAL A 32 5.85 -7.04 3.86
CA VAL A 32 5.34 -6.55 5.13
C VAL A 32 4.37 -7.59 5.68
N GLY A 33 4.61 -8.07 6.87
CA GLY A 33 3.77 -9.10 7.47
C GLY A 33 4.41 -9.77 8.67
N ALA A 34 4.01 -11.01 8.93
CA ALA A 34 4.60 -11.82 9.98
C ALA A 34 6.08 -12.06 9.68
N ALA A 35 6.89 -12.23 10.74
CA ALA A 35 8.29 -12.55 10.56
C ALA A 35 8.48 -13.95 9.96
N PRO A 36 9.55 -14.16 9.18
CA PRO A 36 9.88 -15.51 8.70
C PRO A 36 9.99 -16.50 9.86
N GLY A 37 9.42 -17.67 9.69
CA GLY A 37 9.40 -18.68 10.73
C GLY A 37 8.27 -18.56 11.74
N GLN A 38 7.51 -17.48 11.71
CA GLN A 38 6.34 -17.29 12.56
C GLN A 38 5.06 -17.54 11.76
N ARG A 39 4.00 -17.92 12.48
CA ARG A 39 2.67 -18.04 11.88
C ARG A 39 2.16 -16.68 11.47
N GLY A 40 1.59 -16.62 10.30
CA GLY A 40 0.97 -15.41 9.79
C GLY A 40 1.03 -15.35 8.29
N VAL A 41 0.57 -14.22 7.78
CA VAL A 41 0.42 -14.01 6.34
C VAL A 41 1.15 -12.75 5.90
N VAL A 42 1.33 -12.62 4.60
CA VAL A 42 1.77 -11.39 3.95
C VAL A 42 0.65 -10.36 4.06
N ALA A 43 0.94 -9.20 4.64
CA ALA A 43 -0.02 -8.08 4.60
C ALA A 43 0.02 -7.41 3.23
N THR A 44 1.22 -7.06 2.77
CA THR A 44 1.43 -6.56 1.42
C THR A 44 2.89 -6.82 1.03
N CYS A 45 3.20 -6.63 -0.25
CA CYS A 45 4.55 -6.81 -0.74
C CYS A 45 4.82 -5.88 -1.91
N SER A 46 6.12 -5.62 -2.16
CA SER A 46 6.57 -4.79 -3.26
C SER A 46 6.32 -5.46 -4.62
N TYR A 47 6.42 -4.69 -5.67
CA TYR A 47 6.32 -5.23 -7.03
C TYR A 47 7.43 -6.25 -7.31
N GLU A 48 8.63 -6.02 -6.77
CA GLU A 48 9.76 -6.96 -6.91
C GLU A 48 9.43 -8.31 -6.29
N ALA A 49 8.75 -8.32 -5.13
CA ALA A 49 8.30 -9.56 -4.48
C ALA A 49 7.19 -10.24 -5.28
N ARG A 50 6.27 -9.48 -5.86
CA ARG A 50 5.17 -10.01 -6.66
C ARG A 50 5.64 -10.78 -7.89
N ARG A 51 6.82 -10.46 -8.42
CA ARG A 51 7.41 -11.19 -9.55
C ARG A 51 7.71 -12.65 -9.21
N PHE A 52 7.84 -12.97 -7.93
CA PHE A 52 8.06 -14.34 -7.46
C PHE A 52 6.75 -15.05 -7.10
N GLY A 53 5.61 -14.44 -7.43
CA GLY A 53 4.30 -15.01 -7.17
C GLY A 53 3.79 -14.78 -5.76
N VAL A 54 4.42 -13.89 -5.00
CA VAL A 54 4.00 -13.55 -3.64
C VAL A 54 2.91 -12.48 -3.69
N HIS A 55 1.91 -12.62 -2.83
CA HIS A 55 0.76 -11.71 -2.79
C HIS A 55 0.22 -11.59 -1.37
N SER A 56 -0.64 -10.59 -1.17
CA SER A 56 -1.34 -10.38 0.11
C SER A 56 -2.13 -11.63 0.50
N ALA A 57 -2.21 -11.88 1.78
CA ALA A 57 -2.86 -13.04 2.40
C ALA A 57 -2.15 -14.37 2.18
N MET A 58 -1.05 -14.41 1.42
CA MET A 58 -0.27 -15.63 1.27
C MET A 58 0.34 -16.01 2.63
N PRO A 59 0.32 -17.30 3.02
CA PRO A 59 1.04 -17.74 4.22
C PRO A 59 2.52 -17.39 4.14
N MET A 60 3.08 -16.84 5.22
CA MET A 60 4.48 -16.39 5.23
C MET A 60 5.44 -17.55 4.92
N ALA A 61 5.16 -18.75 5.41
CA ALA A 61 5.99 -19.92 5.12
C ALA A 61 6.09 -20.19 3.62
N GLN A 62 5.00 -19.96 2.89
CA GLN A 62 4.99 -20.14 1.43
C GLN A 62 5.75 -19.02 0.74
N ALA A 63 5.56 -17.78 1.20
CA ALA A 63 6.26 -16.63 0.63
C ALA A 63 7.78 -16.76 0.75
N VAL A 64 8.27 -17.17 1.92
CA VAL A 64 9.70 -17.35 2.16
C VAL A 64 10.32 -18.34 1.18
N ARG A 65 9.61 -19.40 0.85
CA ARG A 65 10.12 -20.41 -0.09
C ARG A 65 10.26 -19.89 -1.52
N ARG A 66 9.48 -18.89 -1.89
CA ARG A 66 9.48 -18.32 -3.24
C ARG A 66 10.48 -17.19 -3.42
N LEU A 67 10.87 -16.54 -2.33
CA LEU A 67 11.63 -15.30 -2.38
C LEU A 67 13.14 -15.57 -2.29
N PRO A 68 13.96 -14.71 -2.95
CA PRO A 68 15.41 -14.86 -2.92
C PRO A 68 15.98 -14.40 -1.57
N PRO A 69 17.26 -14.76 -1.28
CA PRO A 69 17.87 -14.43 0.02
C PRO A 69 17.96 -12.92 0.34
N GLN A 70 18.04 -12.06 -0.68
CA GLN A 70 18.14 -10.61 -0.46
C GLN A 70 16.81 -9.95 -0.11
N THR A 71 15.76 -10.71 0.09
CA THR A 71 14.43 -10.19 0.43
C THR A 71 14.44 -9.52 1.80
N VAL A 72 13.78 -8.37 1.90
CA VAL A 72 13.58 -7.65 3.15
C VAL A 72 12.24 -8.02 3.74
N TYR A 73 12.21 -8.42 5.01
CA TYR A 73 10.99 -8.75 5.73
C TYR A 73 10.78 -7.70 6.82
N VAL A 74 9.63 -7.04 6.82
CA VAL A 74 9.33 -5.92 7.70
C VAL A 74 8.05 -6.22 8.46
N ARG A 75 8.06 -5.97 9.77
CA ARG A 75 6.83 -6.01 10.56
C ARG A 75 6.00 -4.77 10.28
N PRO A 76 4.66 -4.89 10.24
CA PRO A 76 3.80 -3.74 9.98
C PRO A 76 3.96 -2.66 11.03
N ARG A 77 4.10 -1.41 10.58
CA ARG A 77 4.11 -0.22 11.44
C ARG A 77 2.80 0.54 11.23
N MET A 78 1.70 0.00 11.74
CA MET A 78 0.35 0.49 11.41
C MET A 78 0.13 1.96 11.77
N SER A 79 0.66 2.43 12.89
CA SER A 79 0.53 3.84 13.28
C SER A 79 1.28 4.76 12.29
N HIS A 80 2.43 4.34 11.81
CA HIS A 80 3.20 5.10 10.81
C HIS A 80 2.46 5.12 9.47
N TYR A 81 1.92 3.99 9.03
CA TYR A 81 1.15 3.93 7.79
C TYR A 81 -0.11 4.79 7.86
N ALA A 82 -0.77 4.81 9.02
CA ALA A 82 -1.93 5.67 9.23
C ALA A 82 -1.54 7.15 9.14
N GLU A 83 -0.38 7.53 9.67
CA GLU A 83 0.12 8.90 9.59
C GLU A 83 0.38 9.32 8.14
N VAL A 84 1.07 8.48 7.37
CA VAL A 84 1.33 8.73 5.95
C VAL A 84 0.00 8.79 5.17
N SER A 85 -0.93 7.89 5.49
CA SER A 85 -2.26 7.89 4.89
C SER A 85 -2.99 9.22 5.12
N ARG A 86 -2.93 9.76 6.34
CA ARG A 86 -3.54 11.06 6.65
C ARG A 86 -2.98 12.18 5.79
N GLN A 87 -1.68 12.17 5.56
CA GLN A 87 -1.03 13.17 4.68
C GLN A 87 -1.54 13.06 3.25
N ILE A 88 -1.69 11.84 2.75
CA ILE A 88 -2.22 11.60 1.40
C ILE A 88 -3.68 12.02 1.31
N MET A 89 -4.50 11.69 2.32
CA MET A 89 -5.91 12.08 2.35
C MET A 89 -6.06 13.61 2.40
N ALA A 90 -5.15 14.32 3.05
CA ALA A 90 -5.14 15.78 3.04
C ALA A 90 -4.89 16.34 1.63
N VAL A 91 -4.00 15.71 0.86
CA VAL A 91 -3.77 16.08 -0.55
C VAL A 91 -5.04 15.84 -1.37
N LEU A 92 -5.72 14.72 -1.16
CA LEU A 92 -6.98 14.43 -1.86
C LEU A 92 -8.07 15.42 -1.49
N ALA A 93 -8.10 15.89 -0.24
CA ALA A 93 -9.07 16.89 0.21
C ALA A 93 -8.88 18.25 -0.50
N ASP A 94 -7.66 18.56 -0.94
CA ASP A 94 -7.40 19.76 -1.76
C ASP A 94 -7.98 19.63 -3.17
N ILE A 95 -8.14 18.41 -3.65
CA ILE A 95 -8.70 18.13 -4.98
C ILE A 95 -10.23 18.12 -4.94
N SER A 96 -10.82 17.58 -3.88
CA SER A 96 -12.25 17.46 -3.74
C SER A 96 -12.68 17.76 -2.32
N PRO A 97 -13.78 18.54 -2.11
CA PRO A 97 -14.31 18.78 -0.77
C PRO A 97 -15.00 17.55 -0.17
N LEU A 98 -15.30 16.54 -0.99
CA LEU A 98 -15.99 15.34 -0.56
C LEU A 98 -15.06 14.14 -0.76
N VAL A 99 -14.33 13.80 0.32
CA VAL A 99 -13.43 12.64 0.37
C VAL A 99 -13.96 11.69 1.44
N GLU A 100 -14.22 10.45 1.06
CA GLU A 100 -14.59 9.41 2.00
C GLU A 100 -13.43 8.41 2.09
N ARG A 101 -12.73 8.42 3.22
CA ARG A 101 -11.67 7.46 3.49
C ARG A 101 -12.28 6.11 3.84
N VAL A 102 -11.87 5.06 3.12
CA VAL A 102 -12.32 3.69 3.38
C VAL A 102 -11.32 2.98 4.28
N SER A 103 -10.02 3.09 3.95
CA SER A 103 -8.94 2.49 4.73
C SER A 103 -7.67 3.32 4.60
N ASN A 104 -6.52 2.82 5.09
CA ASN A 104 -5.25 3.55 4.99
C ASN A 104 -4.80 3.77 3.54
N ASP A 105 -5.21 2.89 2.63
CA ASP A 105 -4.71 2.91 1.25
C ASP A 105 -5.79 3.19 0.22
N ASP A 106 -7.03 3.49 0.60
CA ASP A 106 -8.05 3.82 -0.39
C ASP A 106 -9.08 4.83 0.12
N ALA A 107 -9.65 5.56 -0.83
CA ALA A 107 -10.67 6.58 -0.57
C ALA A 107 -11.54 6.78 -1.80
N TYR A 108 -12.76 7.26 -1.58
CA TYR A 108 -13.65 7.74 -2.62
C TYR A 108 -13.69 9.26 -2.62
N LEU A 109 -13.66 9.85 -3.81
CA LEU A 109 -13.75 11.29 -3.99
C LEU A 109 -14.90 11.63 -4.93
N ASP A 110 -15.66 12.66 -4.59
CA ASP A 110 -16.61 13.24 -5.55
C ASP A 110 -15.85 14.25 -6.41
N VAL A 111 -15.69 13.93 -7.67
CA VAL A 111 -14.97 14.77 -8.64
C VAL A 111 -15.91 15.38 -9.68
N SER A 112 -17.20 15.42 -9.39
CA SER A 112 -18.20 15.94 -10.36
C SER A 112 -17.88 17.37 -10.79
N GLY A 113 -17.39 18.20 -9.88
CA GLY A 113 -17.04 19.58 -10.19
C GLY A 113 -15.80 19.75 -11.07
N LEU A 114 -14.98 18.69 -11.20
CA LEU A 114 -13.73 18.75 -11.96
C LEU A 114 -13.93 18.45 -13.45
N THR A 115 -15.09 17.93 -13.84
CA THR A 115 -15.35 17.62 -15.25
C THR A 115 -15.34 18.85 -16.14
N ALA A 116 -15.62 20.02 -15.59
CA ALA A 116 -15.57 21.28 -16.31
C ALA A 116 -14.14 21.75 -16.60
N LEU A 117 -13.14 21.17 -15.94
CA LEU A 117 -11.73 21.54 -16.07
C LEU A 117 -10.96 20.63 -17.03
N ILE A 118 -11.61 19.58 -17.49
CA ILE A 118 -11.03 18.59 -18.41
C ILE A 118 -11.55 18.84 -19.85
#